data_c4364fafa5afd551851f93d510927b10
#
_entry.id   c4364fafa5afd551851f93d510927b10
#
_cell.length_a   1.000
_cell.length_b   1.000
_cell.length_c   1.000
_cell.angle_alpha   90.00
_cell.angle_beta   90.00
_cell.angle_gamma   90.00
#
_symmetry.space_group_name_H-M   'P 1'
#
loop_
_entity.id
_entity.type
_entity.pdbx_description
1 polymer ?
#
loop_
_entity_poly.entity_id
_entity_poly.type
_entity_poly.pdbx_seq_one_letter_code
_entity_poly.pdbx_strand_id
1 'polypeptide(L)'
;RAEVKVPSGVFTITAENNSAANKYIQRVWLNGQPYTKPWIGHADVMKGGELRFEMGAEEKVWYCPDEPEAYADQRPAEEQRLFKSEAVEGEIARVCGLLTNERLRWMFANCFPNTLDTTVHYGEDEAGNPDTYVYTGDIPAMWLRDSGAQVWPYVQLCKEDPALRKMIAGVIRRQLKLINIDPYANAFNVAPTGAHNKTDFPQADPMVFERKWEIDSHCYPIRLAHHYWKTTGDASVFDAAWIDAMRAILRTLREQQMKEGPGDYI
;
A
#
# COMPACT_ATOMS: atom_id res chain seq x y z
N ARG A 1 3.27 21.00 30.45
CA ARG A 1 3.63 19.75 31.10
C ARG A 1 2.54 18.70 30.84
N ALA A 2 2.95 17.45 30.51
CA ALA A 2 2.07 16.30 30.38
C ALA A 2 2.64 15.13 31.19
N GLU A 3 1.76 14.22 31.65
CA GLU A 3 2.13 13.04 32.40
C GLU A 3 1.45 11.80 31.81
N VAL A 4 2.22 10.75 31.59
CA VAL A 4 1.75 9.45 31.11
C VAL A 4 1.97 8.42 32.22
N LYS A 5 0.89 7.82 32.70
CA LYS A 5 0.98 6.72 33.67
C LYS A 5 1.42 5.45 32.93
N VAL A 6 2.48 4.85 33.40
CA VAL A 6 3.05 3.61 32.86
C VAL A 6 3.21 2.57 33.97
N PRO A 7 3.34 1.28 33.69
CA PRO A 7 3.46 0.24 34.72
C PRO A 7 4.63 0.46 35.69
N SER A 8 5.71 1.09 35.24
CA SER A 8 6.90 1.40 36.06
C SER A 8 6.82 2.75 36.79
N GLY A 9 5.70 3.51 36.70
CA GLY A 9 5.53 4.80 37.35
C GLY A 9 4.88 5.86 36.46
N VAL A 10 5.53 7.02 36.33
CA VAL A 10 5.04 8.14 35.52
C VAL A 10 6.15 8.55 34.55
N PHE A 11 5.78 8.76 33.30
CA PHE A 11 6.64 9.43 32.32
C PHE A 11 6.15 10.86 32.13
N THR A 12 7.01 11.85 32.45
CA THR A 12 6.69 13.27 32.40
C THR A 12 7.28 13.91 31.15
N ILE A 13 6.50 14.75 30.49
CA ILE A 13 6.94 15.57 29.37
C ILE A 13 6.86 17.02 29.78
N THR A 14 7.98 17.75 29.72
CA THR A 14 8.07 19.16 30.10
C THR A 14 8.63 19.99 28.95
N ALA A 15 8.03 21.16 28.69
CA ALA A 15 8.53 22.14 27.73
C ALA A 15 8.79 23.45 28.49
N GLU A 16 10.07 23.72 28.78
CA GLU A 16 10.52 24.93 29.47
C GLU A 16 10.52 26.12 28.52
N ASN A 17 10.20 27.31 29.01
CA ASN A 17 10.13 28.56 28.23
C ASN A 17 9.13 28.54 27.07
N ASN A 18 8.20 27.60 27.02
CA ASN A 18 7.21 27.52 25.94
C ASN A 18 6.24 28.71 26.00
N SER A 19 6.15 29.40 24.86
CA SER A 19 5.25 30.54 24.65
C SER A 19 4.94 30.70 23.16
N ALA A 20 4.03 31.64 22.83
CA ALA A 20 3.76 31.97 21.43
C ALA A 20 5.02 32.49 20.67
N ALA A 21 5.98 33.09 21.35
CA ALA A 21 7.25 33.49 20.79
C ALA A 21 8.30 32.36 20.77
N ASN A 22 8.26 31.49 21.80
CA ASN A 22 9.24 30.40 21.97
C ASN A 22 8.60 29.06 21.61
N LYS A 23 8.38 28.82 20.34
CA LYS A 23 7.68 27.63 19.81
C LYS A 23 8.61 26.57 19.21
N TYR A 24 9.90 26.87 19.07
CA TYR A 24 10.86 25.95 18.49
C TYR A 24 11.70 25.24 19.55
N ILE A 25 11.94 23.95 19.36
CA ILE A 25 12.79 23.17 20.26
C ILE A 25 14.24 23.61 20.06
N GLN A 26 14.93 23.92 21.17
CA GLN A 26 16.33 24.29 21.19
C GLN A 26 17.22 23.13 21.62
N ARG A 27 16.80 22.39 22.64
CA ARG A 27 17.50 21.23 23.21
C ARG A 27 16.48 20.26 23.81
N VAL A 28 16.88 19.01 23.89
CA VAL A 28 16.06 17.93 24.52
C VAL A 28 16.94 17.12 25.47
N TRP A 29 16.30 16.66 26.54
CA TRP A 29 16.90 15.72 27.49
C TRP A 29 15.93 14.58 27.76
N LEU A 30 16.48 13.36 27.83
CA LEU A 30 15.78 12.19 28.30
C LEU A 30 16.43 11.75 29.62
N ASN A 31 15.67 11.76 30.71
CA ASN A 31 16.16 11.41 32.06
C ASN A 31 17.43 12.17 32.45
N GLY A 32 17.49 13.47 32.13
CA GLY A 32 18.62 14.35 32.45
C GLY A 32 19.83 14.25 31.50
N GLN A 33 19.85 13.32 30.58
CA GLN A 33 20.90 13.20 29.57
C GLN A 33 20.52 13.93 28.28
N PRO A 34 21.45 14.62 27.59
CA PRO A 34 21.19 15.22 26.31
C PRO A 34 20.63 14.17 25.33
N TYR A 35 19.56 14.54 24.62
CA TYR A 35 18.88 13.65 23.69
C TYR A 35 18.77 14.29 22.33
N THR A 36 19.33 13.65 21.32
CA THR A 36 19.49 14.22 19.98
C THR A 36 18.70 13.47 18.91
N LYS A 37 17.88 12.49 19.29
CA LYS A 37 17.03 11.75 18.35
C LYS A 37 15.68 12.47 18.14
N PRO A 38 15.16 12.54 16.91
CA PRO A 38 13.85 13.15 16.63
C PRO A 38 12.66 12.26 17.01
N TRP A 39 12.89 11.14 17.64
CA TRP A 39 11.90 10.17 18.09
C TRP A 39 12.30 9.60 19.45
N ILE A 40 11.34 9.04 20.18
CA ILE A 40 11.56 8.31 21.42
C ILE A 40 10.99 6.89 21.32
N GLY A 41 11.72 5.91 21.83
CA GLY A 41 11.27 4.51 21.84
C GLY A 41 10.14 4.27 22.84
N HIS A 42 9.15 3.45 22.48
CA HIS A 42 8.09 3.03 23.40
C HIS A 42 8.67 2.43 24.70
N ALA A 43 9.73 1.63 24.60
CA ALA A 43 10.40 1.05 25.75
C ALA A 43 10.96 2.10 26.73
N ASP A 44 11.41 3.26 26.22
CA ASP A 44 11.93 4.34 27.08
C ASP A 44 10.78 5.05 27.81
N VAL A 45 9.65 5.25 27.16
CA VAL A 45 8.44 5.77 27.78
C VAL A 45 7.94 4.84 28.88
N MET A 46 7.90 3.53 28.59
CA MET A 46 7.40 2.50 29.53
C MET A 46 8.26 2.30 30.78
N LYS A 47 9.53 2.75 30.77
CA LYS A 47 10.39 2.76 31.97
C LYS A 47 10.03 3.84 32.97
N GLY A 48 9.19 4.81 32.57
CA GLY A 48 8.98 6.04 33.32
C GLY A 48 10.15 7.02 33.18
N GLY A 49 10.05 8.17 33.83
CA GLY A 49 11.08 9.20 33.79
C GLY A 49 10.63 10.51 33.17
N GLU A 50 11.53 11.26 32.54
CA GLU A 50 11.25 12.59 32.02
C GLU A 50 11.84 12.81 30.61
N LEU A 51 11.01 13.39 29.75
CA LEU A 51 11.45 14.02 28.50
C LEU A 51 11.27 15.53 28.64
N ARG A 52 12.38 16.28 28.60
CA ARG A 52 12.40 17.72 28.82
C ARG A 52 12.87 18.43 27.56
N PHE A 53 12.07 19.39 27.12
CA PHE A 53 12.36 20.29 25.99
C PHE A 53 12.72 21.69 26.54
N GLU A 54 13.75 22.31 26.00
CA GLU A 54 14.00 23.75 26.09
C GLU A 54 13.47 24.41 24.82
N MET A 55 12.56 25.36 24.98
CA MET A 55 11.92 26.04 23.85
C MET A 55 12.52 27.43 23.65
N GLY A 56 12.54 27.92 22.40
CA GLY A 56 13.04 29.24 22.04
C GLY A 56 12.41 29.80 20.78
N ALA A 57 12.78 31.03 20.43
CA ALA A 57 12.24 31.76 19.29
C ALA A 57 12.88 31.39 17.96
N GLU A 58 14.09 30.82 17.98
CA GLU A 58 14.83 30.52 16.78
C GLU A 58 14.51 29.15 16.25
N GLU A 59 14.20 29.07 14.96
CA GLU A 59 14.08 27.80 14.25
C GLU A 59 15.46 27.19 14.05
N LYS A 60 15.70 26.03 14.63
CA LYS A 60 16.94 25.29 14.41
C LYS A 60 16.73 23.79 14.47
N VAL A 61 17.62 23.07 13.82
CA VAL A 61 17.72 21.60 13.93
C VAL A 61 18.40 21.30 15.26
N TRP A 62 17.65 20.76 16.22
CA TRP A 62 18.10 20.41 17.59
C TRP A 62 18.56 18.97 17.72
N TYR A 63 18.23 18.14 16.73
CA TYR A 63 18.61 16.73 16.68
C TYR A 63 19.82 16.55 15.76
N CYS A 64 20.65 15.56 16.09
CA CYS A 64 21.51 14.99 15.05
C CYS A 64 20.57 14.18 14.17
N PRO A 65 20.44 14.48 12.87
CA PRO A 65 19.93 13.46 11.96
C PRO A 65 20.80 12.25 12.26
N ASP A 66 20.15 11.13 12.69
CA ASP A 66 20.89 9.88 12.84
C ASP A 66 21.80 9.78 11.63
N GLU A 67 23.11 9.63 11.86
CA GLU A 67 23.94 9.09 10.79
C GLU A 67 23.21 7.83 10.41
N PRO A 68 22.70 7.71 9.18
CA PRO A 68 21.91 6.56 8.83
C PRO A 68 22.76 5.36 9.22
N GLU A 69 22.31 4.53 10.15
CA GLU A 69 22.68 3.12 10.15
C GLU A 69 22.63 2.77 8.69
N ALA A 70 23.82 2.51 8.11
CA ALA A 70 24.02 2.46 6.68
C ALA A 70 22.78 1.85 6.08
N TYR A 71 21.98 2.60 5.29
CA TYR A 71 20.64 2.21 4.84
C TYR A 71 20.72 0.82 4.24
N ALA A 72 20.58 -0.20 5.09
CA ALA A 72 20.69 -1.58 4.67
C ALA A 72 19.59 -1.86 3.67
N ASP A 73 19.90 -2.58 2.62
CA ASP A 73 18.89 -3.06 1.70
C ASP A 73 17.90 -3.93 2.48
N GLN A 74 16.61 -3.58 2.43
CA GLN A 74 15.54 -4.30 3.10
C GLN A 74 14.72 -5.15 2.13
N ARG A 75 15.09 -5.18 0.86
CA ARG A 75 14.46 -6.07 -0.12
C ARG A 75 14.74 -7.53 0.26
N PRO A 76 13.79 -8.44 -0.02
CA PRO A 76 14.06 -9.87 0.06
C PRO A 76 15.26 -10.26 -0.78
N ALA A 77 15.99 -11.30 -0.38
CA ALA A 77 17.01 -11.91 -1.21
C ALA A 77 16.42 -12.26 -2.60
N GLU A 78 17.23 -12.19 -3.64
CA GLU A 78 16.72 -12.25 -5.02
C GLU A 78 15.92 -13.52 -5.30
N GLU A 79 16.32 -14.64 -4.74
CA GLU A 79 15.62 -15.93 -4.86
C GLU A 79 14.29 -16.00 -4.11
N GLN A 80 14.03 -15.06 -3.19
CA GLN A 80 12.80 -14.96 -2.41
C GLN A 80 11.79 -13.98 -3.03
N ARG A 81 12.22 -13.20 -4.03
CA ARG A 81 11.33 -12.24 -4.71
C ARG A 81 10.30 -12.97 -5.55
N LEU A 82 9.04 -12.61 -5.38
CA LEU A 82 7.91 -13.29 -6.03
C LEU A 82 7.84 -13.03 -7.54
N PHE A 83 8.19 -11.81 -7.97
CA PHE A 83 8.22 -11.44 -9.37
C PHE A 83 9.43 -10.56 -9.68
N LYS A 84 10.17 -10.91 -10.73
CA LYS A 84 11.37 -10.18 -11.17
C LYS A 84 11.13 -9.54 -12.51
N SER A 85 11.59 -8.29 -12.68
CA SER A 85 11.49 -7.53 -13.92
C SER A 85 12.77 -6.75 -14.15
N GLU A 86 13.45 -7.03 -15.27
CA GLU A 86 14.66 -6.29 -15.65
C GLU A 86 14.36 -4.80 -15.91
N ALA A 87 13.19 -4.48 -16.46
CA ALA A 87 12.77 -3.11 -16.69
C ALA A 87 12.60 -2.35 -15.37
N VAL A 88 12.08 -3.00 -14.32
CA VAL A 88 11.94 -2.40 -12.99
C VAL A 88 13.31 -2.19 -12.33
N GLU A 89 14.22 -3.16 -12.40
CA GLU A 89 15.59 -3.01 -11.89
C GLU A 89 16.35 -1.89 -12.64
N GLY A 90 16.17 -1.80 -13.95
CA GLY A 90 16.72 -0.72 -14.77
C GLY A 90 16.18 0.66 -14.35
N GLU A 91 14.88 0.77 -14.06
CA GLU A 91 14.26 2.01 -13.59
C GLU A 91 14.77 2.40 -12.20
N ILE A 92 14.96 1.42 -11.31
CA ILE A 92 15.56 1.66 -9.98
C ILE A 92 16.97 2.24 -10.15
N ALA A 93 17.80 1.61 -10.97
CA ALA A 93 19.16 2.08 -11.22
C ALA A 93 19.17 3.50 -11.81
N ARG A 94 18.28 3.76 -12.79
CA ARG A 94 18.15 5.07 -13.44
C ARG A 94 17.77 6.17 -12.44
N VAL A 95 16.71 5.96 -11.65
CA VAL A 95 16.21 6.95 -10.69
C VAL A 95 17.21 7.16 -9.56
N CYS A 96 17.78 6.09 -9.01
CA CYS A 96 18.80 6.18 -7.96
C CYS A 96 20.06 6.93 -8.45
N GLY A 97 20.40 6.83 -9.73
CA GLY A 97 21.49 7.62 -10.33
C GLY A 97 21.22 9.12 -10.41
N LEU A 98 19.95 9.54 -10.43
CA LEU A 98 19.54 10.95 -10.46
C LEU A 98 19.38 11.56 -9.06
N LEU A 99 19.14 10.73 -8.05
CA LEU A 99 18.91 11.18 -6.68
C LEU A 99 20.26 11.48 -5.98
N THR A 100 20.44 12.70 -5.50
CA THR A 100 21.60 13.11 -4.72
C THR A 100 21.43 12.83 -3.23
N ASN A 101 20.18 12.78 -2.74
CA ASN A 101 19.88 12.49 -1.34
C ASN A 101 19.87 10.96 -1.12
N GLU A 102 20.78 10.48 -0.26
CA GLU A 102 20.96 9.04 0.00
C GLU A 102 19.70 8.38 0.60
N ARG A 103 19.00 9.08 1.49
CA ARG A 103 17.77 8.56 2.08
C ARG A 103 16.66 8.35 1.04
N LEU A 104 16.49 9.31 0.11
CA LEU A 104 15.51 9.18 -0.97
C LEU A 104 15.90 8.06 -1.94
N ARG A 105 17.20 7.91 -2.21
CA ARG A 105 17.74 6.82 -3.03
C ARG A 105 17.41 5.47 -2.41
N TRP A 106 17.72 5.30 -1.13
CA TRP A 106 17.40 4.10 -0.38
C TRP A 106 15.88 3.82 -0.34
N MET A 107 15.08 4.83 -0.02
CA MET A 107 13.61 4.68 0.00
C MET A 107 13.08 4.22 -1.36
N PHE A 108 13.52 4.84 -2.44
CA PHE A 108 13.07 4.46 -3.78
C PHE A 108 13.48 3.02 -4.13
N ALA A 109 14.73 2.65 -3.88
CA ALA A 109 15.24 1.31 -4.15
C ALA A 109 14.50 0.20 -3.39
N ASN A 110 14.02 0.48 -2.18
CA ASN A 110 13.31 -0.49 -1.35
C ASN A 110 11.79 -0.45 -1.51
N CYS A 111 11.19 0.74 -1.69
CA CYS A 111 9.74 0.88 -1.76
C CYS A 111 9.20 0.61 -3.17
N PHE A 112 9.90 1.07 -4.21
CA PHE A 112 9.41 0.94 -5.59
C PHE A 112 9.20 -0.51 -6.02
N PRO A 113 10.09 -1.48 -5.76
CA PRO A 113 9.88 -2.87 -6.15
C PRO A 113 9.04 -3.69 -5.16
N ASN A 114 8.70 -3.15 -3.98
CA ASN A 114 8.14 -3.93 -2.88
C ASN A 114 6.90 -4.75 -3.26
N THR A 115 5.99 -4.20 -4.06
CA THR A 115 4.80 -4.92 -4.52
C THR A 115 5.17 -6.17 -5.32
N LEU A 116 6.13 -6.06 -6.24
CA LEU A 116 6.60 -7.18 -7.05
C LEU A 116 7.37 -8.20 -6.23
N ASP A 117 8.18 -7.71 -5.30
CA ASP A 117 9.02 -8.56 -4.46
C ASP A 117 8.22 -9.40 -3.46
N THR A 118 7.06 -8.90 -2.95
CA THR A 118 6.43 -9.46 -1.75
C THR A 118 4.95 -9.81 -1.85
N THR A 119 4.20 -9.26 -2.82
CA THR A 119 2.73 -9.38 -2.83
C THR A 119 2.13 -9.89 -4.14
N VAL A 120 2.89 -9.91 -5.23
CA VAL A 120 2.43 -10.35 -6.54
C VAL A 120 2.62 -11.86 -6.71
N HIS A 121 1.54 -12.58 -6.98
CA HIS A 121 1.55 -14.00 -7.30
C HIS A 121 1.08 -14.19 -8.75
N TYR A 122 2.05 -14.23 -9.66
CA TYR A 122 1.80 -14.48 -11.07
C TYR A 122 1.55 -15.96 -11.33
N GLY A 123 0.57 -16.26 -12.17
CA GLY A 123 0.24 -17.57 -12.65
C GLY A 123 -0.53 -17.51 -13.98
N GLU A 124 -1.04 -18.64 -14.39
CA GLU A 124 -1.92 -18.78 -15.55
C GLU A 124 -3.17 -19.55 -15.15
N ASP A 125 -4.29 -19.26 -15.79
CA ASP A 125 -5.53 -20.02 -15.61
C ASP A 125 -5.48 -21.37 -16.36
N GLU A 126 -6.52 -22.18 -16.24
CA GLU A 126 -6.62 -23.49 -16.91
C GLU A 126 -6.55 -23.41 -18.44
N ALA A 127 -6.83 -22.26 -19.03
CA ALA A 127 -6.74 -22.01 -20.45
C ALA A 127 -5.37 -21.43 -20.88
N GLY A 128 -4.45 -21.23 -19.93
CA GLY A 128 -3.13 -20.64 -20.17
C GLY A 128 -3.13 -19.12 -20.30
N ASN A 129 -4.22 -18.44 -19.88
CA ASN A 129 -4.22 -16.99 -19.84
C ASN A 129 -3.55 -16.48 -18.55
N PRO A 130 -2.85 -15.33 -18.62
CA PRO A 130 -2.30 -14.71 -17.42
C PRO A 130 -3.35 -14.50 -16.34
N ASP A 131 -3.05 -14.90 -15.11
CA ASP A 131 -3.87 -14.75 -13.93
C ASP A 131 -2.99 -14.37 -12.74
N THR A 132 -3.08 -13.12 -12.27
CA THR A 132 -2.20 -12.58 -11.24
C THR A 132 -3.00 -12.13 -10.04
N TYR A 133 -2.67 -12.69 -8.89
CA TYR A 133 -3.21 -12.27 -7.61
C TYR A 133 -2.24 -11.31 -6.90
N VAL A 134 -2.76 -10.24 -6.29
CA VAL A 134 -1.97 -9.27 -5.55
C VAL A 134 -2.54 -9.14 -4.14
N TYR A 135 -1.76 -9.53 -3.15
CA TYR A 135 -2.15 -9.31 -1.75
C TYR A 135 -2.14 -7.82 -1.40
N THR A 136 -3.10 -7.39 -0.60
CA THR A 136 -3.14 -6.03 -0.06
C THR A 136 -2.25 -5.95 1.18
N GLY A 137 -0.92 -5.87 0.97
CA GLY A 137 0.07 -5.78 2.03
C GLY A 137 0.02 -6.97 3.01
N ASP A 138 -0.30 -6.70 4.26
CA ASP A 138 -0.38 -7.66 5.37
C ASP A 138 -1.74 -8.37 5.50
N ILE A 139 -2.72 -8.00 4.68
CA ILE A 139 -4.05 -8.61 4.68
C ILE A 139 -4.09 -9.74 3.65
N PRO A 140 -4.54 -10.96 4.02
CA PRO A 140 -4.51 -12.11 3.13
C PRO A 140 -5.67 -12.11 2.13
N ALA A 141 -5.90 -10.97 1.46
CA ALA A 141 -6.94 -10.78 0.47
C ALA A 141 -6.49 -9.79 -0.61
N MET A 142 -7.18 -9.80 -1.76
CA MET A 142 -6.95 -8.88 -2.88
C MET A 142 -8.09 -7.87 -2.94
N TRP A 143 -7.81 -6.60 -2.62
CA TRP A 143 -8.72 -5.50 -2.89
C TRP A 143 -8.66 -5.08 -4.35
N LEU A 144 -9.82 -4.81 -4.94
CA LEU A 144 -9.90 -4.38 -6.35
C LEU A 144 -9.22 -3.03 -6.58
N ARG A 145 -9.41 -2.07 -5.69
CA ARG A 145 -8.73 -0.76 -5.74
C ARG A 145 -7.24 -0.92 -5.56
N ASP A 146 -6.84 -1.55 -4.47
CA ASP A 146 -5.43 -1.61 -4.02
C ASP A 146 -4.56 -2.36 -5.01
N SER A 147 -5.01 -3.50 -5.50
CA SER A 147 -4.26 -4.28 -6.48
C SER A 147 -3.95 -3.49 -7.76
N GLY A 148 -4.92 -2.68 -8.22
CA GLY A 148 -4.72 -1.78 -9.36
C GLY A 148 -3.75 -0.64 -9.05
N ALA A 149 -3.83 -0.05 -7.84
CA ALA A 149 -2.93 1.02 -7.41
C ALA A 149 -1.50 0.54 -7.19
N GLN A 150 -1.34 -0.65 -6.58
CA GLN A 150 -0.04 -1.24 -6.27
C GLN A 150 0.78 -1.54 -7.54
N VAL A 151 0.14 -1.97 -8.63
CA VAL A 151 0.85 -2.28 -9.88
C VAL A 151 0.91 -1.11 -10.86
N TRP A 152 0.17 -0.02 -10.59
CA TRP A 152 0.11 1.15 -11.45
C TRP A 152 1.46 1.74 -11.86
N PRO A 153 2.45 1.88 -10.95
CA PRO A 153 3.74 2.48 -11.29
C PRO A 153 4.50 1.72 -12.38
N TYR A 154 4.25 0.42 -12.53
CA TYR A 154 4.98 -0.44 -13.44
C TYR A 154 4.40 -0.48 -14.84
N VAL A 155 3.16 -0.02 -15.05
CA VAL A 155 2.48 -0.10 -16.37
C VAL A 155 3.31 0.53 -17.48
N GLN A 156 4.00 1.63 -17.21
CA GLN A 156 4.83 2.32 -18.21
C GLN A 156 6.00 1.45 -18.69
N LEU A 157 6.50 0.55 -17.86
CA LEU A 157 7.63 -0.34 -18.14
C LEU A 157 7.21 -1.58 -18.96
N CYS A 158 5.91 -1.83 -19.10
CA CYS A 158 5.38 -2.97 -19.87
C CYS A 158 5.73 -2.94 -21.36
N LYS A 159 6.16 -1.80 -21.90
CA LYS A 159 6.60 -1.73 -23.31
C LYS A 159 7.84 -2.55 -23.57
N GLU A 160 8.76 -2.56 -22.61
CA GLU A 160 10.10 -3.11 -22.74
C GLU A 160 10.22 -4.49 -22.06
N ASP A 161 9.25 -4.85 -21.22
CA ASP A 161 9.26 -6.12 -20.48
C ASP A 161 7.99 -6.96 -20.77
N PRO A 162 8.11 -7.99 -21.61
CA PRO A 162 6.99 -8.89 -21.92
C PRO A 162 6.48 -9.70 -20.73
N ALA A 163 7.33 -10.02 -19.74
CA ALA A 163 6.93 -10.74 -18.55
C ALA A 163 6.11 -9.84 -17.64
N LEU A 164 6.56 -8.61 -17.44
CA LEU A 164 5.81 -7.58 -16.71
C LEU A 164 4.46 -7.28 -17.37
N ARG A 165 4.44 -7.21 -18.71
CA ARG A 165 3.20 -7.05 -19.49
C ARG A 165 2.20 -8.15 -19.21
N LYS A 166 2.64 -9.43 -19.24
CA LYS A 166 1.78 -10.58 -18.91
C LYS A 166 1.27 -10.52 -17.47
N MET A 167 2.14 -10.17 -16.53
CA MET A 167 1.77 -10.03 -15.13
C MET A 167 0.67 -8.98 -14.95
N ILE A 168 0.80 -7.78 -15.53
CA ILE A 168 -0.23 -6.72 -15.44
C ILE A 168 -1.54 -7.15 -16.13
N ALA A 169 -1.46 -7.79 -17.31
CA ALA A 169 -2.64 -8.36 -17.96
C ALA A 169 -3.34 -9.37 -17.05
N GLY A 170 -2.57 -10.18 -16.32
CA GLY A 170 -3.08 -11.12 -15.32
C GLY A 170 -3.82 -10.45 -14.17
N VAL A 171 -3.33 -9.32 -13.66
CA VAL A 171 -4.04 -8.53 -12.64
C VAL A 171 -5.39 -8.05 -13.15
N ILE A 172 -5.42 -7.49 -14.36
CA ILE A 172 -6.66 -7.03 -15.00
C ILE A 172 -7.64 -8.20 -15.14
N ARG A 173 -7.23 -9.33 -15.68
CA ARG A 173 -8.09 -10.52 -15.85
C ARG A 173 -8.60 -11.05 -14.51
N ARG A 174 -7.76 -11.09 -13.49
CA ARG A 174 -8.18 -11.47 -12.13
C ARG A 174 -9.24 -10.51 -11.59
N GLN A 175 -9.04 -9.21 -11.69
CA GLN A 175 -10.02 -8.21 -11.24
C GLN A 175 -11.37 -8.39 -11.96
N LEU A 176 -11.39 -8.61 -13.28
CA LEU A 176 -12.62 -8.86 -14.05
C LEU A 176 -13.34 -10.13 -13.59
N LYS A 177 -12.58 -11.22 -13.37
CA LYS A 177 -13.12 -12.47 -12.83
C LYS A 177 -13.80 -12.26 -11.49
N LEU A 178 -13.17 -11.52 -10.59
CA LEU A 178 -13.67 -11.26 -9.24
C LEU A 178 -14.92 -10.36 -9.28
N ILE A 179 -14.96 -9.33 -10.10
CA ILE A 179 -16.15 -8.48 -10.32
C ILE A 179 -17.32 -9.29 -10.87
N ASN A 180 -17.07 -10.29 -11.74
CA ASN A 180 -18.09 -11.15 -12.29
C ASN A 180 -18.64 -12.16 -11.26
N ILE A 181 -17.90 -12.44 -10.17
CA ILE A 181 -18.38 -13.25 -9.04
C ILE A 181 -19.35 -12.43 -8.18
N ASP A 182 -18.91 -11.27 -7.68
CA ASP A 182 -19.77 -10.36 -6.90
C ASP A 182 -19.34 -8.89 -7.12
N PRO A 183 -20.10 -8.10 -7.88
CA PRO A 183 -19.77 -6.70 -8.15
C PRO A 183 -19.95 -5.78 -6.93
N TYR A 184 -20.55 -6.25 -5.84
CA TYR A 184 -20.67 -5.52 -4.58
C TYR A 184 -19.52 -5.79 -3.60
N ALA A 185 -18.68 -6.79 -3.88
CA ALA A 185 -17.52 -7.09 -3.06
C ALA A 185 -16.34 -6.19 -3.45
N ASN A 186 -15.57 -5.78 -2.44
CA ASN A 186 -14.37 -4.98 -2.61
C ASN A 186 -13.08 -5.78 -2.43
N ALA A 187 -13.14 -6.93 -1.70
CA ALA A 187 -11.99 -7.80 -1.46
C ALA A 187 -12.31 -9.28 -1.65
N PHE A 188 -11.32 -10.04 -2.13
CA PHE A 188 -11.49 -11.43 -2.51
C PHE A 188 -10.35 -12.32 -2.03
N ASN A 189 -10.66 -13.59 -1.78
CA ASN A 189 -9.70 -14.63 -1.45
C ASN A 189 -8.92 -15.09 -2.70
N VAL A 190 -7.73 -15.65 -2.47
CA VAL A 190 -6.92 -16.24 -3.55
C VAL A 190 -7.58 -17.48 -4.17
N ALA A 191 -8.35 -18.22 -3.35
CA ALA A 191 -9.11 -19.42 -3.69
C ALA A 191 -10.41 -19.44 -2.89
N PRO A 192 -11.37 -20.32 -3.18
CA PRO A 192 -12.67 -20.39 -2.48
C PRO A 192 -12.53 -20.95 -1.05
N THR A 193 -11.83 -20.22 -0.20
CA THR A 193 -11.54 -20.62 1.20
C THR A 193 -12.66 -20.29 2.18
N GLY A 194 -13.56 -19.37 1.83
CA GLY A 194 -14.56 -18.83 2.74
C GLY A 194 -13.99 -17.96 3.86
N ALA A 195 -12.70 -17.58 3.79
CA ALA A 195 -12.12 -16.64 4.73
C ALA A 195 -12.78 -15.25 4.57
N HIS A 196 -13.04 -14.58 5.70
CA HIS A 196 -13.65 -13.25 5.73
C HIS A 196 -13.19 -12.47 6.96
N ASN A 197 -13.43 -11.17 6.98
CA ASN A 197 -13.18 -10.37 8.16
C ASN A 197 -14.11 -10.84 9.30
N LYS A 198 -13.55 -11.01 10.51
CA LYS A 198 -14.29 -11.53 11.69
C LYS A 198 -15.47 -10.68 12.11
N THR A 199 -15.49 -9.40 11.75
CA THR A 199 -16.58 -8.46 12.05
C THR A 199 -17.66 -8.43 10.99
N ASP A 200 -17.45 -9.07 9.84
CA ASP A 200 -18.39 -9.09 8.73
C ASP A 200 -19.27 -10.34 8.78
N PHE A 201 -20.42 -10.25 8.12
CA PHE A 201 -21.25 -11.44 7.91
C PHE A 201 -20.55 -12.43 6.97
N PRO A 202 -20.69 -13.74 7.18
CA PRO A 202 -20.19 -14.74 6.24
C PRO A 202 -20.72 -14.45 4.82
N GLN A 203 -19.82 -14.49 3.85
CA GLN A 203 -20.18 -14.24 2.47
C GLN A 203 -20.81 -15.48 1.83
N ALA A 204 -21.75 -15.26 0.90
CA ALA A 204 -22.40 -16.37 0.19
C ALA A 204 -21.41 -17.10 -0.74
N ASP A 205 -20.49 -16.38 -1.38
CA ASP A 205 -19.45 -16.95 -2.23
C ASP A 205 -18.14 -17.07 -1.45
N PRO A 206 -17.52 -18.27 -1.38
CA PRO A 206 -16.28 -18.49 -0.65
C PRO A 206 -15.06 -17.77 -1.24
N MET A 207 -15.16 -17.20 -2.43
CA MET A 207 -14.14 -16.31 -3.00
C MET A 207 -14.19 -14.90 -2.41
N VAL A 208 -15.33 -14.47 -1.84
CA VAL A 208 -15.48 -13.12 -1.28
C VAL A 208 -14.90 -13.06 0.12
N PHE A 209 -13.95 -12.15 0.34
CA PHE A 209 -13.35 -11.85 1.65
C PHE A 209 -14.10 -10.73 2.36
N GLU A 210 -14.44 -9.63 1.63
CA GLU A 210 -15.19 -8.51 2.15
C GLU A 210 -16.22 -8.02 1.12
N ARG A 211 -17.48 -7.88 1.55
CA ARG A 211 -18.56 -7.39 0.71
C ARG A 211 -19.04 -6.03 1.18
N LYS A 212 -18.19 -5.04 0.94
CA LYS A 212 -18.49 -3.61 1.19
C LYS A 212 -18.36 -2.87 -0.13
N TRP A 213 -19.49 -2.44 -0.68
CA TRP A 213 -19.44 -1.76 -1.96
C TRP A 213 -18.74 -0.41 -1.84
N GLU A 214 -17.72 -0.23 -2.67
CA GLU A 214 -16.96 1.00 -2.83
C GLU A 214 -16.91 1.34 -4.32
N ILE A 215 -17.25 2.58 -4.68
CA ILE A 215 -17.29 3.00 -6.08
C ILE A 215 -15.91 2.90 -6.75
N ASP A 216 -14.85 3.11 -6.02
CA ASP A 216 -13.48 3.02 -6.50
C ASP A 216 -13.05 1.58 -6.81
N SER A 217 -13.63 0.57 -6.13
CA SER A 217 -13.44 -0.85 -6.48
C SER A 217 -13.86 -1.16 -7.92
N HIS A 218 -14.78 -0.39 -8.48
CA HIS A 218 -15.16 -0.48 -9.90
C HIS A 218 -14.29 0.40 -10.81
N CYS A 219 -13.87 1.57 -10.33
CA CYS A 219 -13.15 2.54 -11.15
C CYS A 219 -11.69 2.13 -11.38
N TYR A 220 -11.02 1.55 -10.38
CA TYR A 220 -9.59 1.23 -10.47
C TYR A 220 -9.27 0.11 -11.48
N PRO A 221 -10.05 -0.98 -11.59
CA PRO A 221 -9.86 -1.97 -12.67
C PRO A 221 -9.99 -1.38 -14.06
N ILE A 222 -10.98 -0.50 -14.29
CA ILE A 222 -11.16 0.21 -15.56
C ILE A 222 -9.96 1.12 -15.84
N ARG A 223 -9.54 1.88 -14.84
CA ARG A 223 -8.37 2.75 -14.92
C ARG A 223 -7.11 1.98 -15.30
N LEU A 224 -6.85 0.85 -14.63
CA LEU A 224 -5.69 0.01 -14.89
C LEU A 224 -5.71 -0.54 -16.33
N ALA A 225 -6.83 -1.13 -16.75
CA ALA A 225 -6.99 -1.69 -18.09
C ALA A 225 -6.82 -0.64 -19.18
N HIS A 226 -7.40 0.56 -18.99
CA HIS A 226 -7.23 1.68 -19.91
C HIS A 226 -5.76 2.12 -20.02
N HIS A 227 -5.07 2.28 -18.89
CA HIS A 227 -3.66 2.69 -18.89
C HIS A 227 -2.76 1.61 -19.54
N TYR A 228 -2.99 0.35 -19.21
CA TYR A 228 -2.31 -0.78 -19.82
C TYR A 228 -2.45 -0.78 -21.35
N TRP A 229 -3.69 -0.70 -21.84
CA TRP A 229 -3.96 -0.64 -23.26
C TRP A 229 -3.30 0.58 -23.93
N LYS A 230 -3.43 1.76 -23.35
CA LYS A 230 -2.82 3.00 -23.91
C LYS A 230 -1.29 2.90 -23.96
N THR A 231 -0.69 2.21 -23.00
CA THR A 231 0.76 2.06 -22.92
C THR A 231 1.28 1.00 -23.88
N THR A 232 0.61 -0.16 -23.95
CA THR A 232 1.12 -1.34 -24.66
C THR A 232 0.52 -1.52 -26.04
N GLY A 233 -0.65 -0.94 -26.33
CA GLY A 233 -1.47 -1.23 -27.51
C GLY A 233 -2.20 -2.58 -27.45
N ASP A 234 -1.99 -3.36 -26.37
CA ASP A 234 -2.60 -4.68 -26.21
C ASP A 234 -4.05 -4.58 -25.76
N ALA A 235 -4.97 -4.96 -26.64
CA ALA A 235 -6.41 -4.99 -26.40
C ALA A 235 -6.94 -6.37 -25.96
N SER A 236 -6.09 -7.36 -25.76
CA SER A 236 -6.49 -8.74 -25.45
C SER A 236 -7.25 -8.90 -24.13
N VAL A 237 -7.14 -7.93 -23.22
CA VAL A 237 -7.87 -7.89 -21.96
C VAL A 237 -9.34 -7.47 -22.11
N PHE A 238 -9.72 -6.91 -23.27
CA PHE A 238 -11.11 -6.47 -23.57
C PHE A 238 -11.93 -7.58 -24.25
N ASP A 239 -11.96 -8.71 -23.61
CA ASP A 239 -12.66 -9.93 -24.05
C ASP A 239 -14.11 -10.01 -23.53
N ALA A 240 -14.71 -11.19 -23.61
CA ALA A 240 -16.09 -11.43 -23.11
C ALA A 240 -16.20 -11.18 -21.59
N ALA A 241 -15.20 -11.58 -20.80
CA ALA A 241 -15.19 -11.36 -19.37
C ALA A 241 -15.15 -9.86 -19.01
N TRP A 242 -14.43 -9.05 -19.80
CA TRP A 242 -14.47 -7.59 -19.69
C TRP A 242 -15.88 -7.05 -19.94
N ILE A 243 -16.55 -7.49 -21.00
CA ILE A 243 -17.90 -7.00 -21.34
C ILE A 243 -18.88 -7.32 -20.21
N ASP A 244 -18.81 -8.53 -19.65
CA ASP A 244 -19.69 -8.96 -18.56
C ASP A 244 -19.40 -8.17 -17.28
N ALA A 245 -18.15 -7.96 -16.94
CA ALA A 245 -17.76 -7.11 -15.80
C ALA A 245 -18.23 -5.66 -15.96
N MET A 246 -18.12 -5.07 -17.16
CA MET A 246 -18.62 -3.72 -17.42
C MET A 246 -20.16 -3.64 -17.30
N ARG A 247 -20.87 -4.66 -17.73
CA ARG A 247 -22.33 -4.75 -17.55
C ARG A 247 -22.70 -4.86 -16.07
N ALA A 248 -21.97 -5.68 -15.30
CA ALA A 248 -22.16 -5.81 -13.87
C ALA A 248 -21.93 -4.48 -13.14
N ILE A 249 -20.81 -3.80 -13.43
CA ILE A 249 -20.50 -2.48 -12.88
C ILE A 249 -21.59 -1.45 -13.20
N LEU A 250 -22.02 -1.36 -14.46
CA LEU A 250 -23.07 -0.40 -14.87
C LEU A 250 -24.41 -0.68 -14.18
N ARG A 251 -24.77 -1.96 -14.02
CA ARG A 251 -25.95 -2.34 -13.26
C ARG A 251 -25.85 -1.90 -11.81
N THR A 252 -24.76 -2.26 -11.12
CA THR A 252 -24.51 -1.89 -9.73
C THR A 252 -24.53 -0.37 -9.54
N LEU A 253 -23.88 0.40 -10.41
CA LEU A 253 -23.90 1.87 -10.34
C LEU A 253 -25.31 2.45 -10.52
N ARG A 254 -26.17 1.84 -11.36
CA ARG A 254 -27.57 2.26 -11.51
C ARG A 254 -28.40 1.94 -10.26
N GLU A 255 -28.25 0.74 -9.73
CA GLU A 255 -28.93 0.31 -8.50
C GLU A 255 -28.54 1.22 -7.32
N GLN A 256 -27.27 1.55 -7.17
CA GLN A 256 -26.77 2.43 -6.11
C GLN A 256 -27.19 3.91 -6.25
N GLN A 257 -27.75 4.33 -7.39
CA GLN A 257 -28.42 5.64 -7.47
C GLN A 257 -29.75 5.68 -6.73
N MET A 258 -30.30 4.51 -6.35
CA MET A 258 -31.54 4.33 -5.56
C MET A 258 -32.76 5.06 -6.16
N LYS A 259 -32.78 5.28 -7.49
CA LYS A 259 -33.89 5.97 -8.17
C LYS A 259 -35.16 5.12 -8.25
N GLU A 260 -35.01 3.82 -8.23
CA GLU A 260 -36.09 2.84 -8.36
C GLU A 260 -36.36 2.08 -7.02
N GLY A 261 -35.89 2.63 -5.91
CA GLY A 261 -35.96 2.04 -4.57
C GLY A 261 -34.63 1.47 -4.07
N PRO A 262 -34.61 0.85 -2.87
CA PRO A 262 -33.43 0.16 -2.37
C PRO A 262 -33.14 -1.03 -3.30
N GLY A 263 -31.89 -1.14 -3.77
CA GLY A 263 -31.43 -2.29 -4.52
C GLY A 263 -31.25 -3.53 -3.65
N ASP A 264 -30.78 -4.63 -4.26
CA ASP A 264 -30.54 -5.92 -3.56
C ASP A 264 -29.28 -5.92 -2.70
N TYR A 265 -28.57 -4.79 -2.61
CA TYR A 265 -27.40 -4.65 -1.76
C TYR A 265 -27.83 -4.45 -0.30
N ILE A 266 -27.53 -5.43 0.55
CA ILE A 266 -27.77 -5.42 1.99
C ILE A 266 -26.42 -5.50 2.69
#